data_517b6cdf7d05db2b61d163e88f3a235b
#
_entry.id   517b6cdf7d05db2b61d163e88f3a235b
#
_cell.length_a   1.000
_cell.length_b   1.000
_cell.length_c   1.000
_cell.angle_alpha   90.00
_cell.angle_beta   90.00
_cell.angle_gamma   90.00
#
_symmetry.space_group_name_H-M   'P 1'
#
loop_
_entity.id
_entity.type
_entity.pdbx_description
1 polymer ?
#
loop_
_entity_poly.entity_id
_entity_poly.type
_entity_poly.pdbx_seq_one_letter_code
_entity_poly.pdbx_strand_id
1 'polypeptide(L)'
;KIKVAIVGVGNCAKSLVEGIQYYKENPNDTVGLMYDDIGGYKAADIEFVVGFDVDRRKVNKTLVEALRASPNCAMDHVTEILENGSNSQGCVKRGAKVYSGPEMDGVAPHMLDYPAEVSFRTGAQSHISFQDIVDLLEDNDVDVVINYLPVGSERASEFYMDASIKAGCHFVNCIPTLISTKDSQRVEQKFIDAGLTIV
;
A
#
# COMPACT_ATOMS: atom_id res chain seq x y z
N LYS A 1 -11.05 -4.48 -13.02
CA LYS A 1 -10.33 -3.64 -12.03
C LYS A 1 -9.29 -4.53 -11.34
N ILE A 2 -8.19 -3.93 -10.94
CA ILE A 2 -7.14 -4.54 -10.12
C ILE A 2 -7.27 -3.95 -8.72
N LYS A 3 -7.57 -4.78 -7.73
CA LYS A 3 -7.74 -4.35 -6.33
C LYS A 3 -6.40 -4.39 -5.61
N VAL A 4 -6.02 -3.25 -5.04
CA VAL A 4 -4.70 -3.03 -4.46
C VAL A 4 -4.78 -2.73 -2.97
N ALA A 5 -3.98 -3.45 -2.19
CA ALA A 5 -3.67 -3.11 -0.80
C ALA A 5 -2.36 -2.31 -0.73
N ILE A 6 -2.29 -1.35 0.18
CA ILE A 6 -1.10 -0.52 0.41
C ILE A 6 -0.52 -0.82 1.79
N VAL A 7 0.76 -1.19 1.83
CA VAL A 7 1.54 -1.33 3.07
C VAL A 7 2.49 -0.15 3.17
N GLY A 8 2.29 0.69 4.21
CA GLY A 8 2.96 1.98 4.35
C GLY A 8 2.22 3.10 3.61
N VAL A 9 1.26 3.75 4.29
CA VAL A 9 0.41 4.82 3.75
C VAL A 9 1.12 6.17 3.87
N GLY A 10 2.32 6.25 3.28
CA GLY A 10 3.20 7.41 3.29
C GLY A 10 3.09 8.30 2.04
N ASN A 11 4.11 9.12 1.80
CA ASN A 11 4.21 10.03 0.65
C ASN A 11 4.19 9.29 -0.69
N CYS A 12 4.88 8.14 -0.80
CA CYS A 12 4.90 7.33 -2.01
C CYS A 12 3.50 6.79 -2.34
N ALA A 13 2.78 6.30 -1.31
CA ALA A 13 1.41 5.84 -1.46
C ALA A 13 0.48 6.99 -1.91
N LYS A 14 0.62 8.18 -1.30
CA LYS A 14 -0.15 9.37 -1.69
C LYS A 14 0.09 9.70 -3.17
N SER A 15 1.35 9.78 -3.61
CA SER A 15 1.69 10.11 -4.99
C SER A 15 1.14 9.07 -5.99
N LEU A 16 1.19 7.78 -5.65
CA LEU A 16 0.60 6.73 -6.49
C LEU A 16 -0.93 6.89 -6.61
N VAL A 17 -1.62 7.07 -5.48
CA VAL A 17 -3.09 7.18 -5.47
C VAL A 17 -3.53 8.44 -6.24
N GLU A 18 -2.85 9.57 -6.04
CA GLU A 18 -3.13 10.80 -6.79
C GLU A 18 -2.85 10.64 -8.30
N GLY A 19 -1.77 9.96 -8.68
CA GLY A 19 -1.47 9.67 -10.07
C GLY A 19 -2.56 8.81 -10.74
N ILE A 20 -3.03 7.78 -10.05
CA ILE A 20 -4.14 6.96 -10.55
C ILE A 20 -5.44 7.78 -10.66
N GLN A 21 -5.73 8.62 -9.68
CA GLN A 21 -6.90 9.52 -9.73
C GLN A 21 -6.80 10.49 -10.90
N TYR A 22 -5.62 11.06 -11.14
CA TYR A 22 -5.37 11.96 -12.26
C TYR A 22 -5.67 11.29 -13.62
N TYR A 23 -5.17 10.08 -13.86
CA TYR A 23 -5.43 9.35 -15.11
C TYR A 23 -6.88 8.90 -15.27
N LYS A 24 -7.60 8.69 -14.17
CA LYS A 24 -9.05 8.45 -14.22
C LYS A 24 -9.82 9.69 -14.66
N GLU A 25 -9.41 10.87 -14.21
CA GLU A 25 -10.02 12.15 -14.57
C GLU A 25 -9.60 12.60 -15.98
N ASN A 26 -8.41 12.18 -16.42
CA ASN A 26 -7.79 12.57 -17.69
C ASN A 26 -7.45 11.34 -18.56
N PRO A 27 -8.44 10.57 -19.02
CA PRO A 27 -8.21 9.26 -19.65
C PRO A 27 -7.46 9.32 -21.00
N ASN A 28 -7.33 10.50 -21.59
CA ASN A 28 -6.58 10.72 -22.84
C ASN A 28 -5.16 11.25 -22.59
N ASP A 29 -4.80 11.56 -21.35
CA ASP A 29 -3.45 11.99 -20.99
C ASP A 29 -2.61 10.76 -20.63
N THR A 30 -1.55 10.53 -21.40
CA THR A 30 -0.62 9.41 -21.21
C THR A 30 0.78 9.88 -20.83
N VAL A 31 0.95 11.20 -20.61
CA VAL A 31 2.23 11.79 -20.24
C VAL A 31 2.69 11.22 -18.90
N GLY A 32 3.90 10.64 -18.85
CA GLY A 32 4.45 10.03 -17.66
C GLY A 32 4.17 8.52 -17.54
N LEU A 33 3.27 7.96 -18.34
CA LEU A 33 3.10 6.50 -18.43
C LEU A 33 4.09 5.90 -19.41
N MET A 34 4.75 4.82 -19.02
CA MET A 34 5.61 4.06 -19.92
C MET A 34 4.77 3.34 -21.00
N TYR A 35 3.60 2.88 -20.64
CA TYR A 35 2.61 2.26 -21.51
C TYR A 35 1.21 2.70 -21.09
N ASP A 36 0.35 3.04 -22.05
CA ASP A 36 -1.06 3.39 -21.80
C ASP A 36 -1.91 2.16 -21.46
N ASP A 37 -1.58 1.03 -22.07
CA ASP A 37 -2.30 -0.25 -21.90
C ASP A 37 -1.28 -1.36 -21.70
N ILE A 38 -1.48 -2.17 -20.67
CA ILE A 38 -0.66 -3.36 -20.39
C ILE A 38 -1.61 -4.56 -20.30
N GLY A 39 -1.68 -5.33 -21.38
CA GLY A 39 -2.50 -6.55 -21.41
C GLY A 39 -4.01 -6.29 -21.25
N GLY A 40 -4.50 -5.14 -21.68
CA GLY A 40 -5.89 -4.73 -21.55
C GLY A 40 -6.21 -3.95 -20.26
N TYR A 41 -5.20 -3.69 -19.41
CA TYR A 41 -5.35 -2.90 -18.20
C TYR A 41 -4.72 -1.52 -18.38
N LYS A 42 -5.38 -0.51 -17.85
CA LYS A 42 -4.94 0.89 -17.79
C LYS A 42 -4.75 1.32 -16.33
N ALA A 43 -4.04 2.42 -16.12
CA ALA A 43 -3.91 3.02 -14.79
C ALA A 43 -5.28 3.23 -14.11
N ALA A 44 -6.29 3.61 -14.88
CA ALA A 44 -7.66 3.80 -14.40
C ALA A 44 -8.37 2.53 -13.90
N ASP A 45 -7.84 1.33 -14.18
CA ASP A 45 -8.40 0.09 -13.69
C ASP A 45 -7.97 -0.27 -12.27
N ILE A 46 -7.01 0.45 -11.70
CA ILE A 46 -6.54 0.27 -10.34
C ILE A 46 -7.55 0.84 -9.34
N GLU A 47 -7.83 0.06 -8.29
CA GLU A 47 -8.69 0.44 -7.18
C GLU A 47 -8.01 0.10 -5.85
N PHE A 48 -7.80 1.10 -5.00
CA PHE A 48 -7.23 0.91 -3.67
C PHE A 48 -8.32 0.54 -2.68
N VAL A 49 -8.18 -0.60 -2.00
CA VAL A 49 -9.27 -1.19 -1.19
C VAL A 49 -8.98 -1.27 0.30
N VAL A 50 -7.72 -1.30 0.70
CA VAL A 50 -7.28 -1.38 2.10
C VAL A 50 -5.86 -0.84 2.25
N GLY A 51 -5.53 -0.29 3.40
CA GLY A 51 -4.18 0.14 3.75
C GLY A 51 -3.73 -0.39 5.11
N PHE A 52 -2.42 -0.51 5.30
CA PHE A 52 -1.78 -0.87 6.57
C PHE A 52 -0.70 0.16 6.89
N ASP A 53 -0.69 0.67 8.13
CA ASP A 53 0.30 1.63 8.61
C ASP A 53 0.51 1.44 10.12
N VAL A 54 1.59 1.97 10.67
CA VAL A 54 1.89 1.96 12.11
C VAL A 54 1.65 3.33 12.77
N ASP A 55 1.41 4.37 11.98
CA ASP A 55 1.20 5.72 12.51
C ASP A 55 -0.22 5.87 13.07
N ARG A 56 -0.31 6.14 14.39
CA ARG A 56 -1.58 6.32 15.11
C ARG A 56 -2.47 7.44 14.54
N ARG A 57 -1.91 8.35 13.73
CA ARG A 57 -2.66 9.44 13.08
C ARG A 57 -3.37 8.96 11.80
N LYS A 58 -3.00 7.78 11.28
CA LYS A 58 -3.52 7.17 10.05
C LYS A 58 -4.37 5.95 10.32
N VAL A 59 -3.98 5.14 11.32
CA VAL A 59 -4.70 3.93 11.71
C VAL A 59 -6.15 4.26 12.12
N ASN A 60 -7.09 3.43 11.71
CA ASN A 60 -8.54 3.56 11.88
C ASN A 60 -9.20 4.71 11.10
N LYS A 61 -8.46 5.44 10.27
CA LYS A 61 -9.02 6.43 9.34
C LYS A 61 -9.39 5.77 8.01
N THR A 62 -10.20 6.47 7.21
CA THR A 62 -10.34 6.12 5.81
C THR A 62 -9.00 6.28 5.09
N LEU A 63 -8.81 5.52 4.02
CA LEU A 63 -7.57 5.60 3.23
C LEU A 63 -7.33 7.02 2.71
N VAL A 64 -8.38 7.71 2.27
CA VAL A 64 -8.30 9.11 1.79
C VAL A 64 -7.82 10.06 2.90
N GLU A 65 -8.38 9.95 4.10
CA GLU A 65 -7.95 10.77 5.25
C GLU A 65 -6.51 10.45 5.66
N ALA A 66 -6.13 9.18 5.65
CA ALA A 66 -4.79 8.73 6.04
C ALA A 66 -3.71 9.22 5.06
N LEU A 67 -3.98 9.23 3.77
CA LEU A 67 -3.06 9.74 2.75
C LEU A 67 -2.76 11.23 2.92
N ARG A 68 -3.68 11.99 3.50
CA ARG A 68 -3.53 13.43 3.79
C ARG A 68 -3.09 13.73 5.22
N ALA A 69 -3.02 12.72 6.08
CA ALA A 69 -2.60 12.90 7.46
C ALA A 69 -1.09 13.13 7.56
N SER A 70 -0.69 13.98 8.55
CA SER A 70 0.73 14.09 8.94
C SER A 70 1.31 12.69 9.26
N PRO A 71 2.58 12.42 8.93
CA PRO A 71 3.59 13.34 8.43
C PRO A 71 3.65 13.46 6.91
N ASN A 72 2.64 12.96 6.17
CA ASN A 72 2.63 13.07 4.72
C ASN A 72 2.69 14.55 4.31
N CYS A 73 3.64 14.86 3.43
CA CYS A 73 3.93 16.22 2.95
C CYS A 73 4.12 16.26 1.43
N ALA A 74 3.84 15.16 0.71
CA ALA A 74 3.83 15.17 -0.75
C ALA A 74 2.83 16.21 -1.27
N MET A 75 3.21 16.94 -2.33
CA MET A 75 2.36 17.95 -2.96
C MET A 75 1.06 17.33 -3.44
N ASP A 76 -0.03 18.08 -3.35
CA ASP A 76 -1.31 17.69 -3.94
C ASP A 76 -1.27 17.94 -5.45
N HIS A 77 -1.49 16.90 -6.25
CA HIS A 77 -1.52 16.96 -7.71
C HIS A 77 -2.92 16.88 -8.28
N VAL A 78 -3.88 16.40 -7.48
CA VAL A 78 -5.31 16.41 -7.81
C VAL A 78 -6.06 17.24 -6.77
N THR A 79 -7.17 17.82 -7.17
CA THR A 79 -8.00 18.66 -6.27
C THR A 79 -8.51 17.83 -5.11
N GLU A 80 -8.90 16.58 -5.38
CA GLU A 80 -9.41 15.64 -4.40
C GLU A 80 -9.17 14.20 -4.83
N ILE A 81 -8.72 13.36 -3.88
CA ILE A 81 -8.73 11.91 -4.07
C ILE A 81 -10.16 11.45 -3.84
N LEU A 82 -10.77 10.87 -4.86
CA LEU A 82 -12.17 10.47 -4.80
C LEU A 82 -12.33 9.02 -4.37
N GLU A 83 -13.35 8.80 -3.54
CA GLU A 83 -13.83 7.45 -3.24
C GLU A 83 -14.76 6.95 -4.36
N ASN A 84 -14.64 5.67 -4.71
CA ASN A 84 -15.51 5.01 -5.66
C ASN A 84 -16.88 4.76 -5.02
N GLY A 85 -17.95 5.22 -5.65
CA GLY A 85 -19.34 5.04 -5.18
C GLY A 85 -20.29 5.16 -6.35
N SER A 86 -21.61 5.01 -6.11
CA SER A 86 -22.64 4.89 -7.16
C SER A 86 -22.65 6.00 -8.22
N ASN A 87 -21.91 7.09 -8.01
CA ASN A 87 -21.80 8.21 -8.96
C ASN A 87 -20.38 8.82 -9.01
N SER A 88 -19.36 8.18 -8.43
CA SER A 88 -17.99 8.71 -8.41
C SER A 88 -17.03 7.86 -9.24
N GLN A 89 -16.11 8.51 -9.94
CA GLN A 89 -15.04 7.86 -10.70
C GLN A 89 -13.76 7.72 -9.85
N GLY A 90 -13.89 7.58 -8.53
CA GLY A 90 -12.76 7.50 -7.62
C GLY A 90 -11.89 6.25 -7.80
N CYS A 91 -10.62 6.36 -7.44
CA CYS A 91 -9.69 5.23 -7.43
C CYS A 91 -9.62 4.52 -6.07
N VAL A 92 -10.24 5.06 -5.03
CA VAL A 92 -10.29 4.46 -3.70
C VAL A 92 -11.67 3.83 -3.48
N LYS A 93 -11.71 2.58 -3.04
CA LYS A 93 -12.96 1.91 -2.66
C LYS A 93 -13.64 2.70 -1.54
N ARG A 94 -14.94 2.92 -1.68
CA ARG A 94 -15.71 3.64 -0.65
C ARG A 94 -15.61 2.93 0.69
N GLY A 95 -15.21 3.70 1.71
CA GLY A 95 -15.03 3.18 3.06
C GLY A 95 -13.76 2.35 3.26
N ALA A 96 -12.83 2.31 2.28
CA ALA A 96 -11.52 1.71 2.47
C ALA A 96 -10.82 2.33 3.68
N LYS A 97 -10.29 1.49 4.56
CA LYS A 97 -9.68 1.91 5.83
C LYS A 97 -8.21 1.56 5.88
N VAL A 98 -7.51 2.24 6.78
CA VAL A 98 -6.14 1.92 7.19
C VAL A 98 -6.18 1.18 8.52
N TYR A 99 -5.62 -0.01 8.54
CA TYR A 99 -5.50 -0.87 9.73
C TYR A 99 -4.10 -0.80 10.31
N SER A 100 -3.96 -1.15 11.60
CA SER A 100 -2.67 -1.20 12.25
C SER A 100 -1.85 -2.37 11.72
N GLY A 101 -0.67 -2.08 11.17
CA GLY A 101 0.34 -3.10 10.93
C GLY A 101 1.12 -3.45 12.20
N PRO A 102 1.90 -4.55 12.21
CA PRO A 102 2.81 -4.86 13.29
C PRO A 102 3.97 -3.86 13.32
N GLU A 103 4.30 -3.36 14.51
CA GLU A 103 5.53 -2.60 14.72
C GLU A 103 6.72 -3.56 14.72
N MET A 104 7.57 -3.46 13.70
CA MET A 104 8.74 -4.31 13.48
C MET A 104 9.98 -3.44 13.23
N ASP A 105 10.89 -3.90 12.40
CA ASP A 105 12.20 -3.28 12.12
C ASP A 105 12.15 -1.98 11.30
N GLY A 106 11.01 -1.64 10.68
CA GLY A 106 10.83 -0.37 9.96
C GLY A 106 10.74 0.87 10.87
N VAL A 107 10.67 0.68 12.18
CA VAL A 107 10.63 1.76 13.18
C VAL A 107 12.02 1.97 13.77
N ALA A 108 12.87 2.73 13.09
CA ALA A 108 14.21 3.01 13.60
C ALA A 108 14.15 3.91 14.84
N PRO A 109 14.87 3.60 15.94
CA PRO A 109 14.80 4.34 17.19
C PRO A 109 15.07 5.84 17.05
N HIS A 110 16.02 6.24 16.19
CA HIS A 110 16.36 7.65 15.96
C HIS A 110 15.22 8.45 15.33
N MET A 111 14.27 7.81 14.67
CA MET A 111 13.10 8.49 14.11
C MET A 111 12.15 9.03 15.19
N LEU A 112 12.22 8.49 16.40
CA LEU A 112 11.41 8.94 17.53
C LEU A 112 11.89 10.29 18.08
N ASP A 113 13.15 10.67 17.81
CA ASP A 113 13.76 11.92 18.25
C ASP A 113 13.36 13.12 17.36
N TYR A 114 12.80 12.85 16.16
CA TYR A 114 12.36 13.92 15.27
C TYR A 114 11.00 14.50 15.68
N PRO A 115 10.74 15.79 15.33
CA PRO A 115 9.43 16.40 15.52
C PRO A 115 8.30 15.60 14.91
N ALA A 116 7.11 15.67 15.52
CA ALA A 116 5.93 14.90 15.09
C ALA A 116 5.50 15.21 13.66
N GLU A 117 5.83 16.39 13.17
CA GLU A 117 5.46 16.88 11.83
C GLU A 117 6.24 16.19 10.72
N VAL A 118 7.44 15.67 11.03
CA VAL A 118 8.36 15.06 10.04
C VAL A 118 8.64 13.58 10.30
N SER A 119 8.06 13.01 11.36
CA SER A 119 8.24 11.60 11.70
C SER A 119 6.90 10.94 12.02
N PHE A 120 6.81 9.65 11.83
CA PHE A 120 5.65 8.85 12.23
C PHE A 120 5.59 8.68 13.76
N ARG A 121 4.39 8.38 14.27
CA ARG A 121 4.10 8.14 15.68
C ARG A 121 3.43 6.78 15.82
N THR A 122 4.16 5.82 16.35
CA THR A 122 3.66 4.47 16.63
C THR A 122 2.74 4.43 17.87
N GLY A 123 2.25 3.25 18.23
CA GLY A 123 1.38 3.05 19.39
C GLY A 123 -0.11 3.18 19.06
N ALA A 124 -0.53 2.75 17.88
CA ALA A 124 -1.94 2.52 17.58
C ALA A 124 -2.49 1.40 18.50
N GLN A 125 -3.66 1.64 19.10
CA GLN A 125 -4.20 0.77 20.16
C GLN A 125 -4.68 -0.62 19.69
N SER A 126 -4.69 -0.90 18.41
CA SER A 126 -5.15 -2.19 17.86
C SER A 126 -4.04 -2.88 17.11
N HIS A 127 -3.35 -3.78 17.78
CA HIS A 127 -2.50 -4.76 17.07
C HIS A 127 -3.42 -5.79 16.44
N ILE A 128 -3.43 -5.86 15.11
CA ILE A 128 -4.08 -6.95 14.40
C ILE A 128 -3.10 -8.11 14.24
N SER A 129 -3.60 -9.33 14.30
CA SER A 129 -2.80 -10.53 14.15
C SER A 129 -2.43 -10.76 12.67
N PHE A 130 -1.50 -11.69 12.43
CA PHE A 130 -1.19 -12.15 11.07
C PHE A 130 -2.45 -12.64 10.33
N GLN A 131 -3.30 -13.41 11.01
CA GLN A 131 -4.52 -13.92 10.41
C GLN A 131 -5.54 -12.80 10.10
N ASP A 132 -5.66 -11.79 10.96
CA ASP A 132 -6.54 -10.63 10.67
C ASP A 132 -6.09 -9.90 9.40
N ILE A 133 -4.77 -9.81 9.14
CA ILE A 133 -4.26 -9.20 7.90
C ILE A 133 -4.61 -10.07 6.70
N VAL A 134 -4.44 -11.38 6.80
CA VAL A 134 -4.85 -12.32 5.73
C VAL A 134 -6.34 -12.18 5.46
N ASP A 135 -7.17 -12.22 6.50
CA ASP A 135 -8.62 -12.10 6.36
C ASP A 135 -9.03 -10.76 5.71
N LEU A 136 -8.35 -9.65 6.08
CA LEU A 136 -8.59 -8.34 5.46
C LEU A 136 -8.21 -8.30 3.97
N LEU A 137 -7.15 -9.00 3.57
CA LEU A 137 -6.77 -9.11 2.16
C LEU A 137 -7.82 -9.94 1.38
N GLU A 138 -8.25 -11.07 1.94
CA GLU A 138 -9.27 -11.94 1.36
C GLU A 138 -10.64 -11.25 1.31
N ASP A 139 -11.13 -10.64 2.39
CA ASP A 139 -12.43 -9.95 2.48
C ASP A 139 -12.55 -8.76 1.51
N ASN A 140 -11.43 -8.17 1.13
CA ASN A 140 -11.38 -7.08 0.15
C ASN A 140 -11.10 -7.59 -1.27
N ASP A 141 -10.97 -8.91 -1.50
CA ASP A 141 -10.60 -9.53 -2.77
C ASP A 141 -9.34 -8.85 -3.36
N VAL A 142 -8.27 -8.71 -2.58
CA VAL A 142 -7.05 -8.04 -3.01
C VAL A 142 -6.33 -8.87 -4.07
N ASP A 143 -6.02 -8.25 -5.21
CA ASP A 143 -5.20 -8.88 -6.26
C ASP A 143 -3.71 -8.67 -6.00
N VAL A 144 -3.33 -7.45 -5.55
CA VAL A 144 -1.92 -7.02 -5.43
C VAL A 144 -1.71 -6.26 -4.13
N VAL A 145 -0.65 -6.63 -3.40
CA VAL A 145 -0.14 -5.88 -2.26
C VAL A 145 1.08 -5.06 -2.70
N ILE A 146 1.06 -3.73 -2.46
CA ILE A 146 2.19 -2.84 -2.74
C ILE A 146 2.88 -2.46 -1.44
N ASN A 147 4.20 -2.68 -1.37
CA ASN A 147 5.05 -2.39 -0.22
C ASN A 147 5.76 -1.04 -0.37
N TYR A 148 5.38 -0.08 0.47
CA TYR A 148 5.99 1.24 0.63
C TYR A 148 6.53 1.48 2.05
N LEU A 149 6.92 0.42 2.75
CA LEU A 149 7.52 0.53 4.08
C LEU A 149 8.84 1.35 4.03
N PRO A 150 9.28 1.90 5.15
CA PRO A 150 10.58 2.57 5.22
C PRO A 150 11.75 1.63 4.92
N VAL A 151 12.86 2.20 4.45
CA VAL A 151 14.12 1.47 4.26
C VAL A 151 14.56 0.81 5.57
N GLY A 152 14.98 -0.45 5.51
CA GLY A 152 15.35 -1.26 6.68
C GLY A 152 14.20 -2.10 7.25
N SER A 153 13.04 -2.09 6.61
CA SER A 153 11.87 -2.89 7.01
C SER A 153 11.91 -4.31 6.42
N GLU A 154 13.00 -5.04 6.62
CA GLU A 154 13.18 -6.39 6.03
C GLU A 154 12.18 -7.40 6.61
N ARG A 155 12.12 -7.50 7.94
CA ARG A 155 11.21 -8.42 8.64
C ARG A 155 9.74 -8.07 8.43
N ALA A 156 9.42 -6.77 8.42
CA ALA A 156 8.06 -6.31 8.13
C ALA A 156 7.67 -6.64 6.68
N SER A 157 8.59 -6.50 5.73
CA SER A 157 8.35 -6.87 4.33
C SER A 157 8.10 -8.37 4.19
N GLU A 158 8.93 -9.22 4.81
CA GLU A 158 8.73 -10.68 4.83
C GLU A 158 7.37 -11.07 5.43
N PHE A 159 6.96 -10.40 6.51
CA PHE A 159 5.66 -10.61 7.12
C PHE A 159 4.51 -10.35 6.14
N TYR A 160 4.54 -9.25 5.40
CA TYR A 160 3.50 -8.94 4.41
C TYR A 160 3.59 -9.80 3.15
N MET A 161 4.78 -10.24 2.75
CA MET A 161 4.97 -11.23 1.69
C MET A 161 4.30 -12.57 2.06
N ASP A 162 4.56 -13.08 3.27
CA ASP A 162 3.92 -14.32 3.75
C ASP A 162 2.39 -14.17 3.88
N ALA A 163 1.90 -13.01 4.33
CA ALA A 163 0.47 -12.73 4.38
C ALA A 163 -0.15 -12.69 2.96
N SER A 164 0.55 -12.08 1.99
CA SER A 164 0.11 -12.03 0.59
C SER A 164 0.02 -13.42 -0.03
N ILE A 165 1.03 -14.27 0.19
CA ILE A 165 1.01 -15.66 -0.28
C ILE A 165 -0.19 -16.41 0.32
N LYS A 166 -0.43 -16.24 1.62
CA LYS A 166 -1.51 -16.92 2.34
C LYS A 166 -2.89 -16.49 1.82
N ALA A 167 -3.05 -15.21 1.49
CA ALA A 167 -4.29 -14.64 0.95
C ALA A 167 -4.42 -14.80 -0.57
N GLY A 168 -3.41 -15.36 -1.26
CA GLY A 168 -3.45 -15.52 -2.73
C GLY A 168 -3.21 -14.24 -3.52
N CYS A 169 -2.51 -13.25 -2.94
CA CYS A 169 -2.23 -11.95 -3.56
C CYS A 169 -0.84 -11.92 -4.21
N HIS A 170 -0.73 -11.24 -5.34
CA HIS A 170 0.56 -10.83 -5.90
C HIS A 170 1.22 -9.75 -5.03
N PHE A 171 2.54 -9.56 -5.14
CA PHE A 171 3.28 -8.61 -4.33
C PHE A 171 4.22 -7.74 -5.16
N VAL A 172 4.16 -6.43 -4.93
CA VAL A 172 5.06 -5.44 -5.55
C VAL A 172 5.89 -4.77 -4.46
N ASN A 173 7.20 -5.02 -4.48
CA ASN A 173 8.13 -4.41 -3.54
C ASN A 173 8.71 -3.11 -4.10
N CYS A 174 8.40 -1.99 -3.46
CA CYS A 174 8.88 -0.66 -3.87
C CYS A 174 9.97 -0.09 -2.93
N ILE A 175 10.59 -0.93 -2.11
CA ILE A 175 11.67 -0.53 -1.22
C ILE A 175 12.95 -1.32 -1.51
N PRO A 176 14.15 -0.80 -1.18
CA PRO A 176 15.41 -1.46 -1.49
C PRO A 176 15.72 -2.65 -0.55
N THR A 177 14.74 -3.48 -0.25
CA THR A 177 14.92 -4.75 0.44
C THR A 177 15.20 -5.81 -0.62
N LEU A 178 16.32 -6.51 -0.46
CA LEU A 178 16.74 -7.53 -1.42
C LEU A 178 15.83 -8.75 -1.31
N ILE A 179 14.96 -8.94 -2.30
CA ILE A 179 14.10 -10.11 -2.43
C ILE A 179 14.92 -11.35 -2.83
N SER A 180 16.04 -11.14 -3.52
CA SER A 180 16.89 -12.20 -4.10
C SER A 180 18.25 -12.34 -3.40
N THR A 181 18.26 -12.53 -2.09
CA THR A 181 19.46 -13.00 -1.35
C THR A 181 19.42 -14.54 -1.22
N LYS A 182 20.54 -15.17 -0.85
CA LYS A 182 20.58 -16.63 -0.62
C LYS A 182 19.50 -17.11 0.38
N ASP A 183 19.10 -16.22 1.30
CA ASP A 183 18.06 -16.50 2.29
C ASP A 183 16.66 -16.17 1.76
N SER A 184 16.53 -15.20 0.86
CA SER A 184 15.27 -14.79 0.24
C SER A 184 14.88 -15.62 -1.00
N GLN A 185 15.75 -16.42 -1.57
CA GLN A 185 15.36 -17.43 -2.58
C GLN A 185 14.19 -18.31 -2.11
N ARG A 186 14.01 -18.43 -0.78
CA ARG A 186 12.84 -19.07 -0.19
C ARG A 186 11.54 -18.32 -0.43
N VAL A 187 11.55 -16.99 -0.45
CA VAL A 187 10.34 -16.17 -0.64
C VAL A 187 9.90 -16.21 -2.08
N GLU A 188 10.81 -16.00 -3.05
CA GLU A 188 10.52 -16.14 -4.48
C GLU A 188 9.93 -17.52 -4.79
N GLN A 189 10.54 -18.59 -4.25
CA GLN A 189 10.05 -19.94 -4.46
C GLN A 189 8.63 -20.15 -3.91
N LYS A 190 8.30 -19.59 -2.74
CA LYS A 190 6.95 -19.66 -2.19
C LYS A 190 5.92 -18.99 -3.11
N PHE A 191 6.24 -17.83 -3.72
CA PHE A 191 5.36 -17.17 -4.69
C PHE A 191 5.19 -18.03 -5.95
N ILE A 192 6.27 -18.59 -6.48
CA ILE A 192 6.23 -19.50 -7.64
C ILE A 192 5.36 -20.72 -7.35
N ASP A 193 5.57 -21.37 -6.21
CA ASP A 193 4.83 -22.57 -5.80
C ASP A 193 3.33 -22.26 -5.60
N ALA A 194 2.99 -21.05 -5.18
CA ALA A 194 1.61 -20.57 -5.05
C ALA A 194 1.01 -20.08 -6.39
N GLY A 195 1.78 -20.03 -7.48
CA GLY A 195 1.32 -19.48 -8.76
C GLY A 195 1.15 -17.96 -8.74
N LEU A 196 1.84 -17.28 -7.82
CA LEU A 196 1.79 -15.83 -7.62
C LEU A 196 3.04 -15.14 -8.16
N THR A 197 2.94 -13.84 -8.37
CA THR A 197 4.05 -13.00 -8.84
C THR A 197 4.57 -12.13 -7.70
N ILE A 198 5.89 -12.01 -7.60
CA ILE A 198 6.58 -11.01 -6.80
C ILE A 198 7.55 -10.22 -7.68
N VAL A 199 7.60 -8.91 -7.54
CA VAL A 199 8.51 -7.99 -8.24
C VAL A 199 9.07 -6.94 -7.28
#